data_ac9075f9bf27da2d85186c92a6196e2f
#
_entry.id   ac9075f9bf27da2d85186c92a6196e2f
#
_cell.length_a   1.000
_cell.length_b   1.000
_cell.length_c   1.000
_cell.angle_alpha   90.00
_cell.angle_beta   90.00
_cell.angle_gamma   90.00
#
_symmetry.space_group_name_H-M   'P 1'
#
loop_
_entity.id
_entity.type
_entity.pdbx_description
1 polymer ?
#
loop_
_entity_poly.entity_id
_entity_poly.type
_entity_poly.pdbx_seq_one_letter_code
_entity_poly.pdbx_strand_id
1 'polypeptide(L)'
;MKFSLPLHALAFIAIVALSPYLNAKEESSIDAKKEALLSYLKSVAESDKYLSGQRWNASDWEKLREKTGKTPAIICVEYCISEGNRKLGKKEKPIQWEEINPIIKKHWDTGGIVRITCHFPSPYNESYGGLRTKLGDDAAKLLSNEDSPEKMRWLKMIDDVAEGVKNLNDLGVVPIFGPMHEMNGKWFWWGASLSPKSQRALWDQIYSALEKKGCRAVWLNALSPNIPIDVENGPDFDKMDIIGCDVYGYKSAKNLKVVDEKYKLAKAKGKLFTVSEFGAYSAHNPRRDKEFGTYDLAELPTLLDKHCPRAYGIVFWSGPWGIHESLNSEKFMNNPKILTHGQVEYVGK
;
A
#
# COMPACT_ATOMS: atom_id res chain seq x y z
N MET A 1 54.74 -6.54 -47.53
CA MET A 1 53.28 -6.49 -47.42
C MET A 1 52.87 -6.52 -45.94
N LYS A 2 52.46 -5.40 -45.45
CA LYS A 2 51.99 -5.28 -44.05
C LYS A 2 50.46 -5.45 -44.03
N PHE A 3 49.96 -6.50 -43.41
CA PHE A 3 48.54 -6.67 -43.18
C PHE A 3 48.14 -5.97 -41.89
N SER A 4 47.36 -4.93 -42.00
CA SER A 4 46.68 -4.26 -40.87
C SER A 4 45.35 -4.97 -40.59
N LEU A 5 45.18 -5.53 -39.42
CA LEU A 5 43.90 -6.05 -38.92
C LEU A 5 43.03 -4.86 -38.44
N PRO A 6 41.76 -4.87 -38.73
CA PRO A 6 40.90 -3.72 -38.38
C PRO A 6 40.51 -3.72 -36.87
N LEU A 7 40.62 -2.56 -36.30
CA LEU A 7 40.36 -2.21 -34.88
C LEU A 7 38.92 -2.35 -34.41
N HIS A 8 38.01 -2.95 -35.18
CA HIS A 8 36.57 -2.95 -34.90
C HIS A 8 36.04 -4.22 -34.20
N ALA A 9 36.86 -5.23 -33.96
CA ALA A 9 36.41 -6.48 -33.34
C ALA A 9 36.53 -6.50 -31.82
N LEU A 10 37.26 -5.56 -31.20
CA LEU A 10 37.51 -5.53 -29.77
C LEU A 10 36.48 -4.71 -28.95
N ALA A 11 35.69 -3.85 -29.60
CA ALA A 11 34.70 -3.02 -28.92
C ALA A 11 33.39 -3.77 -28.58
N PHE A 12 33.05 -4.83 -29.35
CA PHE A 12 31.78 -5.55 -29.15
C PHE A 12 31.81 -6.57 -28.00
N ILE A 13 32.97 -7.06 -27.60
CA ILE A 13 33.10 -8.07 -26.52
C ILE A 13 33.04 -7.40 -25.13
N ALA A 14 33.41 -6.13 -25.00
CA ALA A 14 33.40 -5.42 -23.72
C ALA A 14 32.00 -5.01 -23.28
N ILE A 15 31.04 -4.78 -24.19
CA ILE A 15 29.69 -4.33 -23.87
C ILE A 15 28.79 -5.48 -23.33
N VAL A 16 29.01 -6.70 -23.83
CA VAL A 16 28.23 -7.87 -23.37
C VAL A 16 28.65 -8.38 -22.00
N ALA A 17 29.91 -8.13 -21.60
CA ALA A 17 30.39 -8.54 -20.28
C ALA A 17 30.02 -7.56 -19.13
N LEU A 18 29.65 -6.31 -19.45
CA LEU A 18 29.27 -5.30 -18.43
C LEU A 18 27.77 -5.36 -18.05
N SER A 19 26.91 -5.95 -18.89
CA SER A 19 25.48 -6.01 -18.69
C SER A 19 25.07 -6.78 -17.40
N PRO A 20 25.63 -7.95 -17.06
CA PRO A 20 25.30 -8.63 -15.80
C PRO A 20 25.81 -7.89 -14.56
N TYR A 21 26.93 -7.18 -14.68
CA TYR A 21 27.50 -6.43 -13.55
C TYR A 21 26.70 -5.17 -13.21
N LEU A 22 26.16 -4.49 -14.21
CA LEU A 22 25.29 -3.32 -13.98
C LEU A 22 23.96 -3.73 -13.35
N ASN A 23 23.33 -4.80 -13.84
CA ASN A 23 22.09 -5.30 -13.28
C ASN A 23 22.25 -5.81 -11.83
N ALA A 24 23.34 -6.53 -11.53
CA ALA A 24 23.62 -6.99 -10.18
C ALA A 24 23.87 -5.83 -9.20
N LYS A 25 24.46 -4.73 -9.66
CA LYS A 25 24.74 -3.54 -8.83
C LYS A 25 23.48 -2.70 -8.57
N GLU A 26 22.54 -2.64 -9.53
CA GLU A 26 21.25 -1.98 -9.35
C GLU A 26 20.31 -2.80 -8.46
N GLU A 27 20.25 -4.12 -8.62
CA GLU A 27 19.48 -5.00 -7.72
C GLU A 27 19.98 -4.91 -6.27
N SER A 28 21.29 -4.91 -6.04
CA SER A 28 21.86 -4.72 -4.70
C SER A 28 21.51 -3.33 -4.13
N SER A 29 21.39 -2.32 -4.97
CA SER A 29 20.98 -0.96 -4.57
C SER A 29 19.53 -0.90 -4.11
N ILE A 30 18.59 -1.57 -4.81
CA ILE A 30 17.17 -1.54 -4.44
C ILE A 30 16.89 -2.41 -3.21
N ASP A 31 17.59 -3.53 -3.02
CA ASP A 31 17.54 -4.33 -1.79
C ASP A 31 18.05 -3.53 -0.60
N ALA A 32 19.18 -2.83 -0.74
CA ALA A 32 19.69 -1.97 0.32
C ALA A 32 18.70 -0.86 0.71
N LYS A 33 17.98 -0.29 -0.28
CA LYS A 33 16.93 0.70 -0.03
C LYS A 33 15.73 0.09 0.70
N LYS A 34 15.33 -1.14 0.39
CA LYS A 34 14.28 -1.86 1.13
C LYS A 34 14.67 -2.05 2.59
N GLU A 35 15.87 -2.55 2.86
CA GLU A 35 16.36 -2.75 4.22
C GLU A 35 16.48 -1.43 5.00
N ALA A 36 16.94 -0.38 4.34
CA ALA A 36 17.00 0.95 4.95
C ALA A 36 15.61 1.50 5.28
N LEU A 37 14.62 1.31 4.40
CA LEU A 37 13.22 1.69 4.69
C LEU A 37 12.67 0.89 5.88
N LEU A 38 12.84 -0.42 5.92
CA LEU A 38 12.41 -1.26 7.03
C LEU A 38 13.06 -0.85 8.36
N SER A 39 14.37 -0.59 8.33
CA SER A 39 15.13 -0.12 9.49
C SER A 39 14.62 1.23 10.00
N TYR A 40 14.31 2.15 9.09
CA TYR A 40 13.74 3.45 9.43
C TYR A 40 12.33 3.30 10.05
N LEU A 41 11.43 2.53 9.42
CA LEU A 41 10.10 2.27 9.98
C LEU A 41 10.18 1.63 11.37
N LYS A 42 11.14 0.74 11.59
CA LYS A 42 11.41 0.13 12.90
C LYS A 42 11.89 1.18 13.92
N SER A 43 12.81 2.05 13.55
CA SER A 43 13.30 3.11 14.43
C SER A 43 12.18 4.08 14.83
N VAL A 44 11.28 4.41 13.91
CA VAL A 44 10.08 5.21 14.22
C VAL A 44 9.16 4.45 15.18
N ALA A 45 8.90 3.17 14.94
CA ALA A 45 8.07 2.32 15.81
C ALA A 45 8.66 2.14 17.22
N GLU A 46 9.98 2.28 17.39
CA GLU A 46 10.68 2.23 18.66
C GLU A 46 10.80 3.60 19.36
N SER A 47 10.46 4.66 18.65
CA SER A 47 10.38 6.02 19.19
C SER A 47 8.99 6.31 19.78
N ASP A 48 8.77 7.56 20.22
CA ASP A 48 7.49 8.09 20.64
C ASP A 48 6.78 8.90 19.52
N LYS A 49 7.18 8.66 18.25
CA LYS A 49 6.71 9.42 17.08
C LYS A 49 5.94 8.54 16.10
N TYR A 50 5.14 9.18 15.27
CA TYR A 50 4.27 8.56 14.28
C TYR A 50 4.37 9.28 12.94
N LEU A 51 4.56 8.55 11.86
CA LEU A 51 4.50 9.10 10.50
C LEU A 51 3.05 9.44 10.15
N SER A 52 2.81 10.67 9.73
CA SER A 52 1.54 11.07 9.12
C SER A 52 1.45 10.53 7.70
N GLY A 53 0.28 10.06 7.30
CA GLY A 53 0.02 9.62 5.92
C GLY A 53 -1.37 10.01 5.48
N GLN A 54 -1.55 10.17 4.17
CA GLN A 54 -2.87 10.36 3.57
C GLN A 54 -2.91 9.81 2.15
N ARG A 55 -4.07 9.25 1.77
CA ARG A 55 -4.34 8.88 0.37
C ARG A 55 -4.24 10.11 -0.52
N TRP A 56 -3.56 9.95 -1.65
CA TRP A 56 -3.35 11.02 -2.60
C TRP A 56 -4.66 11.47 -3.26
N ASN A 57 -4.92 12.74 -3.15
CA ASN A 57 -5.84 13.51 -3.96
C ASN A 57 -5.27 14.93 -4.02
N ALA A 58 -5.06 15.46 -5.20
CA ALA A 58 -4.37 16.74 -5.38
C ALA A 58 -5.05 17.89 -4.61
N SER A 59 -6.39 17.99 -4.71
CA SER A 59 -7.17 19.03 -4.02
C SER A 59 -7.12 18.87 -2.50
N ASP A 60 -7.21 17.65 -1.97
CA ASP A 60 -7.17 17.39 -0.52
C ASP A 60 -5.79 17.74 0.07
N TRP A 61 -4.72 17.40 -0.66
CA TRP A 61 -3.35 17.71 -0.25
C TRP A 61 -3.05 19.20 -0.30
N GLU A 62 -3.59 19.93 -1.27
CA GLU A 62 -3.49 21.38 -1.34
C GLU A 62 -4.19 22.04 -0.17
N LYS A 63 -5.46 21.69 0.09
CA LYS A 63 -6.22 22.16 1.26
C LYS A 63 -5.50 21.89 2.57
N LEU A 64 -4.93 20.67 2.71
CA LEU A 64 -4.17 20.32 3.91
C LEU A 64 -2.94 21.22 4.09
N ARG A 65 -2.18 21.43 3.03
CA ARG A 65 -1.00 22.30 3.05
C ARG A 65 -1.37 23.74 3.36
N GLU A 66 -2.42 24.27 2.76
CA GLU A 66 -2.91 25.63 3.05
C GLU A 66 -3.33 25.77 4.51
N LYS A 67 -4.05 24.76 5.06
CA LYS A 67 -4.56 24.78 6.43
C LYS A 67 -3.48 24.57 7.49
N THR A 68 -2.44 23.80 7.21
CA THR A 68 -1.49 23.32 8.24
C THR A 68 -0.05 23.75 8.00
N GLY A 69 0.28 24.22 6.80
CA GLY A 69 1.67 24.46 6.35
C GLY A 69 2.48 23.17 6.15
N LYS A 70 1.88 21.99 6.25
CA LYS A 70 2.56 20.70 6.26
C LYS A 70 2.03 19.73 5.18
N THR A 71 2.88 18.79 4.82
CA THR A 71 2.57 17.69 3.90
C THR A 71 2.75 16.35 4.63
N PRO A 72 1.89 15.35 4.43
CA PRO A 72 2.05 14.03 5.05
C PRO A 72 3.38 13.35 4.67
N ALA A 73 3.97 12.61 5.60
CA ALA A 73 5.19 11.85 5.39
C ALA A 73 4.98 10.70 4.41
N ILE A 74 3.82 10.04 4.48
CA ILE A 74 3.47 8.90 3.64
C ILE A 74 2.42 9.33 2.61
N ILE A 75 2.76 9.21 1.32
CA ILE A 75 1.76 9.25 0.26
C ILE A 75 1.17 7.85 0.06
N CYS A 76 -0.15 7.71 0.16
CA CYS A 76 -0.84 6.46 -0.17
C CYS A 76 -1.54 6.63 -1.51
N VAL A 77 -1.32 5.73 -2.44
CA VAL A 77 -1.92 5.76 -3.77
C VAL A 77 -2.66 4.47 -4.09
N GLU A 78 -3.58 4.56 -5.03
CA GLU A 78 -4.36 3.45 -5.53
C GLU A 78 -3.95 3.14 -6.97
N TYR A 79 -3.53 1.89 -7.22
CA TYR A 79 -3.18 1.46 -8.58
C TYR A 79 -4.40 1.07 -9.42
N CYS A 80 -5.49 0.70 -8.78
CA CYS A 80 -6.67 0.20 -9.47
C CYS A 80 -7.76 1.27 -9.63
N ILE A 81 -8.42 1.32 -10.80
CA ILE A 81 -9.57 2.22 -11.04
C ILE A 81 -10.88 1.59 -10.58
N SER A 82 -10.95 0.90 -9.54
CA SER A 82 -12.21 0.23 -9.17
C SER A 82 -12.93 0.90 -8.01
N GLU A 83 -13.02 2.21 -7.99
CA GLU A 83 -13.85 2.88 -6.98
C GLU A 83 -15.32 2.52 -7.18
N GLY A 84 -15.79 1.58 -6.39
CA GLY A 84 -17.18 1.16 -6.35
C GLY A 84 -17.59 0.37 -7.61
N ASN A 85 -18.73 0.74 -8.18
CA ASN A 85 -19.33 0.10 -9.36
C ASN A 85 -19.00 0.84 -10.67
N ARG A 86 -17.93 1.63 -10.72
CA ARG A 86 -17.52 2.30 -11.96
C ARG A 86 -17.17 1.24 -13.00
N LYS A 87 -17.80 1.30 -14.15
CA LYS A 87 -17.42 0.51 -15.32
C LYS A 87 -16.32 1.24 -16.05
N LEU A 88 -15.26 0.51 -16.39
CA LEU A 88 -14.21 1.05 -17.25
C LEU A 88 -14.75 1.29 -18.67
N GLY A 89 -14.33 2.35 -19.31
CA GLY A 89 -14.50 2.55 -20.74
C GLY A 89 -13.67 1.52 -21.52
N LYS A 90 -14.03 1.27 -22.79
CA LYS A 90 -13.35 0.25 -23.64
C LYS A 90 -11.83 0.46 -23.81
N LYS A 91 -11.33 1.66 -23.52
CA LYS A 91 -9.90 2.02 -23.65
C LYS A 91 -9.18 2.18 -22.29
N GLU A 92 -9.90 2.09 -21.17
CA GLU A 92 -9.30 2.26 -19.85
C GLU A 92 -8.73 0.92 -19.35
N LYS A 93 -7.51 0.99 -18.86
CA LYS A 93 -6.89 -0.16 -18.17
C LYS A 93 -7.33 -0.19 -16.71
N PRO A 94 -7.50 -1.37 -16.09
CA PRO A 94 -7.86 -1.45 -14.67
C PRO A 94 -6.72 -1.01 -13.74
N ILE A 95 -5.49 -1.10 -14.18
CA ILE A 95 -4.28 -0.72 -13.44
C ILE A 95 -3.64 0.49 -14.13
N GLN A 96 -3.39 1.57 -13.39
CA GLN A 96 -2.96 2.88 -13.92
C GLN A 96 -1.62 3.34 -13.35
N TRP A 97 -0.68 2.44 -13.21
CA TRP A 97 0.62 2.79 -12.65
C TRP A 97 1.39 3.83 -13.47
N GLU A 98 1.19 3.89 -14.78
CA GLU A 98 1.87 4.83 -15.67
C GLU A 98 1.54 6.30 -15.31
N GLU A 99 0.32 6.56 -14.84
CA GLU A 99 -0.10 7.89 -14.40
C GLU A 99 0.28 8.16 -12.93
N ILE A 100 0.34 7.14 -12.12
CA ILE A 100 0.54 7.23 -10.68
C ILE A 100 2.03 7.30 -10.31
N ASN A 101 2.90 6.51 -10.96
CA ASN A 101 4.31 6.43 -10.61
C ASN A 101 5.05 7.77 -10.65
N PRO A 102 4.83 8.68 -11.63
CA PRO A 102 5.46 9.99 -11.61
C PRO A 102 5.11 10.83 -10.37
N ILE A 103 3.88 10.71 -9.87
CA ILE A 103 3.41 11.44 -8.68
C ILE A 103 4.15 10.95 -7.44
N ILE A 104 4.18 9.63 -7.25
CA ILE A 104 4.81 9.03 -6.07
C ILE A 104 6.34 9.12 -6.13
N LYS A 105 6.93 9.05 -7.33
CA LYS A 105 8.36 9.30 -7.51
C LYS A 105 8.75 10.70 -7.03
N LYS A 106 7.98 11.72 -7.40
CA LYS A 106 8.22 13.09 -6.93
C LYS A 106 8.18 13.20 -5.40
N HIS A 107 7.23 12.53 -4.74
CA HIS A 107 7.13 12.51 -3.28
C HIS A 107 8.34 11.80 -2.64
N TRP A 108 8.74 10.66 -3.21
CA TRP A 108 9.94 9.92 -2.79
C TRP A 108 11.22 10.76 -2.91
N ASP A 109 11.44 11.41 -4.05
CA ASP A 109 12.65 12.20 -4.32
C ASP A 109 12.83 13.38 -3.36
N THR A 110 11.72 13.90 -2.85
CA THR A 110 11.73 14.96 -1.84
C THR A 110 11.74 14.43 -0.40
N GLY A 111 11.87 13.13 -0.22
CA GLY A 111 12.09 12.50 1.08
C GLY A 111 10.88 11.85 1.72
N GLY A 112 9.78 11.73 1.00
CA GLY A 112 8.59 11.05 1.50
C GLY A 112 8.66 9.53 1.39
N ILE A 113 7.70 8.85 1.99
CA ILE A 113 7.50 7.41 1.94
C ILE A 113 6.30 7.11 1.06
N VAL A 114 6.37 6.02 0.30
CA VAL A 114 5.36 5.62 -0.67
C VAL A 114 4.62 4.39 -0.19
N ARG A 115 3.30 4.43 -0.21
CA ARG A 115 2.43 3.28 -0.01
C ARG A 115 1.50 3.10 -1.22
N ILE A 116 1.35 1.85 -1.66
CA ILE A 116 0.45 1.46 -2.76
C ILE A 116 -0.61 0.51 -2.22
N THR A 117 -1.86 0.78 -2.55
CA THR A 117 -3.00 -0.12 -2.35
C THR A 117 -3.56 -0.57 -3.70
N CYS A 118 -4.26 -1.69 -3.70
CA CYS A 118 -4.93 -2.22 -4.88
C CYS A 118 -6.33 -2.69 -4.53
N HIS A 119 -7.32 -1.90 -4.91
CA HIS A 119 -8.72 -2.30 -4.92
C HIS A 119 -9.03 -3.03 -6.22
N PHE A 120 -8.54 -4.25 -6.36
CA PHE A 120 -8.70 -5.02 -7.60
C PHE A 120 -10.17 -5.12 -8.01
N PRO A 121 -10.52 -4.73 -9.26
CA PRO A 121 -11.82 -5.05 -9.80
C PRO A 121 -12.02 -6.56 -9.88
N SER A 122 -13.27 -7.02 -9.82
CA SER A 122 -13.54 -8.45 -9.91
C SER A 122 -13.14 -9.00 -11.29
N PRO A 123 -12.27 -10.01 -11.35
CA PRO A 123 -11.91 -10.66 -12.62
C PRO A 123 -13.07 -11.41 -13.26
N TYR A 124 -14.16 -11.66 -12.51
CA TYR A 124 -15.42 -12.23 -13.01
C TYR A 124 -16.27 -11.22 -13.77
N ASN A 125 -15.91 -9.95 -13.74
CA ASN A 125 -16.59 -8.89 -14.46
C ASN A 125 -15.76 -8.44 -15.67
N GLU A 126 -16.27 -8.64 -16.88
CA GLU A 126 -15.59 -8.28 -18.14
C GLU A 126 -15.32 -6.77 -18.28
N SER A 127 -16.10 -5.94 -17.62
CA SER A 127 -15.92 -4.47 -17.59
C SER A 127 -15.06 -4.00 -16.43
N TYR A 128 -14.36 -4.89 -15.76
CA TYR A 128 -13.51 -4.58 -14.59
C TYR A 128 -14.22 -3.75 -13.51
N GLY A 129 -15.51 -4.04 -13.27
CA GLY A 129 -16.25 -3.51 -12.12
C GLY A 129 -16.36 -4.55 -11.01
N GLY A 130 -17.31 -4.35 -10.12
CA GLY A 130 -17.73 -5.40 -9.20
C GLY A 130 -16.75 -5.68 -8.04
N LEU A 131 -16.08 -4.65 -7.54
CA LEU A 131 -15.24 -4.74 -6.34
C LEU A 131 -15.90 -5.51 -5.18
N ARG A 132 -17.22 -5.39 -5.06
CA ARG A 132 -18.03 -6.01 -4.00
C ARG A 132 -18.82 -7.23 -4.45
N THR A 133 -18.57 -7.73 -5.67
CA THR A 133 -19.22 -8.93 -6.18
C THR A 133 -18.68 -10.16 -5.47
N LYS A 134 -19.56 -10.93 -4.84
CA LYS A 134 -19.14 -12.20 -4.22
C LYS A 134 -18.90 -13.25 -5.30
N LEU A 135 -17.84 -14.03 -5.15
CA LEU A 135 -17.57 -15.18 -5.98
C LEU A 135 -18.33 -16.37 -5.44
N GLY A 136 -19.12 -17.03 -6.30
CA GLY A 136 -19.92 -18.18 -5.90
C GLY A 136 -19.16 -19.52 -5.87
N ASP A 137 -17.97 -19.56 -6.47
CA ASP A 137 -17.14 -20.74 -6.69
C ASP A 137 -15.85 -20.76 -5.87
N ASP A 138 -15.79 -19.98 -4.81
CA ASP A 138 -14.60 -19.84 -3.94
C ASP A 138 -13.30 -19.54 -4.72
N ALA A 139 -13.40 -18.72 -5.75
CA ALA A 139 -12.30 -18.38 -6.67
C ALA A 139 -11.75 -19.57 -7.49
N ALA A 140 -12.49 -20.68 -7.61
CA ALA A 140 -12.03 -21.89 -8.27
C ALA A 140 -11.50 -21.65 -9.68
N LYS A 141 -12.17 -20.79 -10.47
CA LYS A 141 -11.71 -20.44 -11.83
C LYS A 141 -10.36 -19.71 -11.83
N LEU A 142 -10.06 -18.91 -10.80
CA LEU A 142 -8.79 -18.16 -10.70
C LEU A 142 -7.64 -19.06 -10.26
N LEU A 143 -7.96 -20.13 -9.53
CA LEU A 143 -7.01 -21.05 -8.91
C LEU A 143 -6.87 -22.38 -9.69
N SER A 144 -7.73 -22.63 -10.67
CA SER A 144 -7.67 -23.78 -11.55
C SER A 144 -6.36 -23.86 -12.36
N ASN A 145 -5.95 -25.05 -12.75
CA ASN A 145 -4.89 -25.26 -13.73
C ASN A 145 -5.34 -24.95 -15.17
N GLU A 146 -6.66 -24.96 -15.40
CA GLU A 146 -7.23 -24.64 -16.71
C GLU A 146 -7.32 -23.12 -16.91
N ASP A 147 -7.09 -22.67 -18.14
CA ASP A 147 -7.24 -21.26 -18.50
C ASP A 147 -8.72 -20.91 -18.67
N SER A 148 -9.13 -19.86 -17.98
CA SER A 148 -10.45 -19.27 -18.15
C SER A 148 -10.33 -17.76 -18.42
N PRO A 149 -11.33 -17.12 -19.03
CA PRO A 149 -11.31 -15.66 -19.22
C PRO A 149 -11.12 -14.89 -17.91
N GLU A 150 -11.69 -15.38 -16.81
CA GLU A 150 -11.58 -14.81 -15.48
C GLU A 150 -10.14 -14.89 -14.97
N LYS A 151 -9.50 -16.06 -15.09
CA LYS A 151 -8.10 -16.27 -14.71
C LYS A 151 -7.17 -15.41 -15.55
N MET A 152 -7.38 -15.33 -16.85
CA MET A 152 -6.56 -14.48 -17.74
C MET A 152 -6.67 -13.00 -17.36
N ARG A 153 -7.87 -12.50 -17.03
CA ARG A 153 -8.05 -11.13 -16.52
C ARG A 153 -7.32 -10.91 -15.20
N TRP A 154 -7.41 -11.87 -14.27
CA TRP A 154 -6.73 -11.81 -12.99
C TRP A 154 -5.21 -11.78 -13.14
N LEU A 155 -4.64 -12.73 -13.89
CA LEU A 155 -3.20 -12.82 -14.13
C LEU A 155 -2.67 -11.56 -14.83
N LYS A 156 -3.43 -11.00 -15.77
CA LYS A 156 -3.06 -9.74 -16.40
C LYS A 156 -3.03 -8.57 -15.41
N MET A 157 -4.00 -8.45 -14.52
CA MET A 157 -4.01 -7.39 -13.52
C MET A 157 -2.83 -7.47 -12.57
N ILE A 158 -2.48 -8.66 -12.08
CA ILE A 158 -1.31 -8.82 -11.20
C ILE A 158 0.01 -8.61 -11.94
N ASP A 159 0.08 -8.98 -13.22
CA ASP A 159 1.25 -8.69 -14.06
C ASP A 159 1.43 -7.19 -14.29
N ASP A 160 0.34 -6.46 -14.60
CA ASP A 160 0.34 -5.00 -14.76
C ASP A 160 0.75 -4.30 -13.44
N VAL A 161 0.31 -4.80 -12.28
CA VAL A 161 0.75 -4.29 -10.97
C VAL A 161 2.24 -4.55 -10.76
N ALA A 162 2.72 -5.74 -11.09
CA ALA A 162 4.14 -6.08 -10.95
C ALA A 162 5.01 -5.23 -11.89
N GLU A 163 4.55 -4.92 -13.11
CA GLU A 163 5.22 -3.94 -14.00
C GLU A 163 5.31 -2.55 -13.35
N GLY A 164 4.23 -2.09 -12.73
CA GLY A 164 4.23 -0.79 -12.04
C GLY A 164 5.22 -0.73 -10.88
N VAL A 165 5.30 -1.78 -10.06
CA VAL A 165 6.28 -1.88 -8.95
C VAL A 165 7.70 -2.01 -9.50
N LYS A 166 7.91 -2.80 -10.58
CA LYS A 166 9.22 -2.91 -11.24
C LYS A 166 9.69 -1.56 -11.76
N ASN A 167 8.82 -0.82 -12.43
CA ASN A 167 9.12 0.53 -12.91
C ASN A 167 9.55 1.47 -11.76
N LEU A 168 8.88 1.41 -10.60
CA LEU A 168 9.31 2.17 -9.42
C LEU A 168 10.68 1.75 -8.93
N ASN A 169 10.96 0.45 -8.86
CA ASN A 169 12.26 -0.05 -8.45
C ASN A 169 13.37 0.41 -9.40
N ASP A 170 13.11 0.41 -10.71
CA ASP A 170 14.06 0.93 -11.72
C ASP A 170 14.32 2.43 -11.54
N LEU A 171 13.35 3.16 -11.01
CA LEU A 171 13.48 4.56 -10.60
C LEU A 171 14.04 4.74 -9.18
N GLY A 172 14.46 3.66 -8.53
CA GLY A 172 15.05 3.67 -7.19
C GLY A 172 14.07 3.83 -6.04
N VAL A 173 12.76 3.61 -6.26
CA VAL A 173 11.70 3.71 -5.25
C VAL A 173 11.32 2.34 -4.72
N VAL A 174 11.26 2.17 -3.40
CA VAL A 174 10.72 0.99 -2.73
C VAL A 174 9.39 1.34 -2.08
N PRO A 175 8.27 0.83 -2.58
CA PRO A 175 6.97 1.09 -1.98
C PRO A 175 6.68 0.17 -0.78
N ILE A 176 5.88 0.65 0.16
CA ILE A 176 5.08 -0.20 1.04
C ILE A 176 3.90 -0.67 0.19
N PHE A 177 3.78 -1.97 -0.05
CA PHE A 177 2.77 -2.54 -0.94
C PHE A 177 1.77 -3.38 -0.17
N GLY A 178 0.49 -2.97 -0.20
CA GLY A 178 -0.60 -3.62 0.52
C GLY A 178 -1.74 -4.02 -0.41
N PRO A 179 -1.62 -5.12 -1.17
CA PRO A 179 -2.71 -5.65 -1.97
C PRO A 179 -3.75 -6.36 -1.12
N MET A 180 -4.97 -6.48 -1.62
CA MET A 180 -6.05 -7.28 -1.01
C MET A 180 -6.30 -6.93 0.48
N HIS A 181 -6.31 -5.63 0.81
CA HIS A 181 -6.59 -5.18 2.18
C HIS A 181 -7.97 -5.67 2.68
N GLU A 182 -8.17 -5.67 4.00
CA GLU A 182 -9.41 -6.09 4.67
C GLU A 182 -9.91 -7.48 4.25
N MET A 183 -9.01 -8.40 3.93
CA MET A 183 -9.36 -9.74 3.48
C MET A 183 -10.12 -10.57 4.54
N ASN A 184 -10.06 -10.18 5.81
CA ASN A 184 -10.88 -10.74 6.87
C ASN A 184 -12.34 -10.21 6.86
N GLY A 185 -12.64 -9.15 6.08
CA GLY A 185 -13.99 -8.63 5.85
C GLY A 185 -14.73 -9.37 4.72
N LYS A 186 -16.06 -9.16 4.64
CA LYS A 186 -16.92 -9.85 3.63
C LYS A 186 -17.42 -8.93 2.52
N TRP A 187 -16.87 -7.73 2.40
CA TRP A 187 -17.35 -6.72 1.45
C TRP A 187 -16.61 -6.71 0.12
N PHE A 188 -15.37 -7.16 0.08
CA PHE A 188 -14.62 -7.31 -1.17
C PHE A 188 -14.71 -8.74 -1.71
N TRP A 189 -14.55 -8.92 -3.03
CA TRP A 189 -14.61 -10.22 -3.66
C TRP A 189 -13.49 -11.17 -3.18
N TRP A 190 -12.33 -10.65 -2.78
CA TRP A 190 -11.19 -11.40 -2.22
C TRP A 190 -11.30 -11.62 -0.71
N GLY A 191 -12.35 -11.13 -0.07
CA GLY A 191 -12.49 -11.16 1.38
C GLY A 191 -12.98 -12.50 1.94
N ALA A 192 -13.42 -12.49 3.20
CA ALA A 192 -13.84 -13.68 3.96
C ALA A 192 -15.14 -14.33 3.47
N SER A 193 -15.58 -14.02 2.23
CA SER A 193 -16.53 -14.84 1.47
C SER A 193 -15.84 -16.01 0.80
N LEU A 194 -14.52 -15.95 0.64
CA LEU A 194 -13.65 -17.04 0.19
C LEU A 194 -13.12 -17.82 1.39
N SER A 195 -12.73 -19.06 1.15
CA SER A 195 -12.01 -19.83 2.16
C SER A 195 -10.63 -19.21 2.45
N PRO A 196 -10.10 -19.37 3.67
CA PRO A 196 -8.75 -18.90 4.00
C PRO A 196 -7.67 -19.43 3.04
N LYS A 197 -7.80 -20.66 2.58
CA LYS A 197 -6.88 -21.29 1.60
C LYS A 197 -6.92 -20.56 0.25
N SER A 198 -8.10 -20.21 -0.23
CA SER A 198 -8.26 -19.46 -1.48
C SER A 198 -7.70 -18.04 -1.35
N GLN A 199 -7.91 -17.38 -0.22
CA GLN A 199 -7.30 -16.09 0.06
C GLN A 199 -5.77 -16.16 0.03
N ARG A 200 -5.18 -17.17 0.68
CA ARG A 200 -3.74 -17.41 0.66
C ARG A 200 -3.24 -17.64 -0.77
N ALA A 201 -3.91 -18.48 -1.54
CA ALA A 201 -3.50 -18.80 -2.91
C ALA A 201 -3.53 -17.57 -3.83
N LEU A 202 -4.55 -16.72 -3.73
CA LEU A 202 -4.61 -15.46 -4.49
C LEU A 202 -3.49 -14.49 -4.07
N TRP A 203 -3.23 -14.36 -2.77
CA TRP A 203 -2.10 -13.58 -2.28
C TRP A 203 -0.77 -14.09 -2.81
N ASP A 204 -0.56 -15.41 -2.77
CA ASP A 204 0.66 -16.04 -3.26
C ASP A 204 0.87 -15.85 -4.76
N GLN A 205 -0.20 -15.76 -5.55
CA GLN A 205 -0.10 -15.41 -6.99
C GLN A 205 0.43 -13.99 -7.17
N ILE A 206 -0.05 -13.01 -6.37
CA ILE A 206 0.46 -11.62 -6.43
C ILE A 206 1.93 -11.59 -6.00
N TYR A 207 2.24 -12.22 -4.86
CA TYR A 207 3.59 -12.30 -4.33
C TYR A 207 4.56 -12.88 -5.38
N SER A 208 4.20 -14.03 -5.96
CA SER A 208 5.02 -14.71 -6.95
C SER A 208 5.19 -13.93 -8.25
N ALA A 209 4.20 -13.15 -8.66
CA ALA A 209 4.31 -12.29 -9.85
C ALA A 209 5.34 -11.19 -9.65
N LEU A 210 5.36 -10.53 -8.48
CA LEU A 210 6.35 -9.54 -8.14
C LEU A 210 7.75 -10.15 -8.03
N GLU A 211 7.89 -11.28 -7.33
CA GLU A 211 9.18 -11.98 -7.19
C GLU A 211 9.77 -12.39 -8.55
N LYS A 212 8.94 -12.94 -9.45
CA LYS A 212 9.38 -13.32 -10.81
C LYS A 212 9.92 -12.15 -11.63
N LYS A 213 9.42 -10.95 -11.39
CA LYS A 213 9.92 -9.72 -12.05
C LYS A 213 11.08 -9.08 -11.30
N GLY A 214 11.56 -9.68 -10.20
CA GLY A 214 12.63 -9.12 -9.37
C GLY A 214 12.20 -7.86 -8.61
N CYS A 215 10.92 -7.68 -8.36
CA CYS A 215 10.41 -6.52 -7.64
C CYS A 215 10.80 -6.56 -6.16
N ARG A 216 11.02 -5.38 -5.59
CA ARG A 216 11.24 -5.18 -4.15
C ARG A 216 10.19 -4.24 -3.59
N ALA A 217 9.51 -4.71 -2.55
CA ALA A 217 8.51 -3.94 -1.81
C ALA A 217 8.56 -4.32 -0.32
N VAL A 218 8.10 -3.44 0.54
CA VAL A 218 7.80 -3.72 1.94
C VAL A 218 6.34 -4.18 1.98
N TRP A 219 6.10 -5.44 2.36
CA TRP A 219 4.78 -6.06 2.27
C TRP A 219 3.90 -5.73 3.46
N LEU A 220 2.70 -5.23 3.18
CA LEU A 220 1.70 -4.86 4.17
C LEU A 220 0.43 -5.71 4.01
N ASN A 221 -0.03 -6.33 5.09
CA ASN A 221 -1.40 -6.86 5.17
C ASN A 221 -2.25 -5.98 6.07
N ALA A 222 -3.15 -5.20 5.49
CA ALA A 222 -4.09 -4.36 6.20
C ALA A 222 -5.39 -5.14 6.50
N LEU A 223 -5.81 -5.14 7.75
CA LEU A 223 -6.92 -5.93 8.27
C LEU A 223 -8.03 -5.02 8.82
N SER A 224 -9.26 -5.46 8.67
CA SER A 224 -10.39 -4.84 9.40
C SER A 224 -10.30 -5.14 10.90
N PRO A 225 -10.63 -4.18 11.79
CA PRO A 225 -10.32 -4.28 13.22
C PRO A 225 -11.04 -5.41 13.95
N ASN A 226 -12.37 -5.43 13.92
CA ASN A 226 -13.19 -6.27 14.79
C ASN A 226 -13.53 -7.65 14.21
N ILE A 227 -12.85 -8.06 13.16
CA ILE A 227 -13.10 -9.33 12.48
C ILE A 227 -11.88 -10.22 12.64
N PRO A 228 -12.04 -11.44 13.19
CA PRO A 228 -10.94 -12.39 13.29
C PRO A 228 -10.33 -12.72 11.93
N ILE A 229 -9.09 -13.18 11.93
CA ILE A 229 -8.43 -13.75 10.76
C ILE A 229 -7.95 -15.15 11.12
N ASP A 230 -8.10 -16.08 10.19
CA ASP A 230 -7.50 -17.40 10.32
C ASP A 230 -5.98 -17.27 10.09
N VAL A 231 -5.23 -17.42 11.18
CA VAL A 231 -3.77 -17.22 11.18
C VAL A 231 -3.04 -18.44 10.63
N GLU A 232 -3.69 -19.61 10.64
CA GLU A 232 -3.08 -20.88 10.23
C GLU A 232 -3.29 -21.13 8.72
N ASN A 233 -4.52 -20.99 8.26
CA ASN A 233 -4.89 -21.32 6.88
C ASN A 233 -5.00 -20.08 5.98
N GLY A 234 -5.07 -18.89 6.57
CA GLY A 234 -5.14 -17.61 5.86
C GLY A 234 -3.78 -17.15 5.30
N PRO A 235 -3.64 -15.87 4.99
CA PRO A 235 -2.44 -15.31 4.41
C PRO A 235 -1.17 -15.65 5.19
N ASP A 236 -0.09 -15.88 4.48
CA ASP A 236 1.20 -16.22 5.07
C ASP A 236 1.87 -14.98 5.67
N PHE A 237 1.79 -14.85 6.99
CA PHE A 237 2.39 -13.72 7.69
C PHE A 237 3.93 -13.71 7.62
N ASP A 238 4.59 -14.81 7.29
CA ASP A 238 6.03 -14.84 7.15
C ASP A 238 6.50 -14.06 5.91
N LYS A 239 5.64 -13.97 4.89
CA LYS A 239 5.87 -13.17 3.68
C LYS A 239 5.56 -11.67 3.86
N MET A 240 5.13 -11.25 5.04
CA MET A 240 4.72 -9.87 5.31
C MET A 240 5.69 -9.20 6.26
N ASP A 241 5.98 -7.93 6.02
CA ASP A 241 6.81 -7.09 6.87
C ASP A 241 5.97 -6.34 7.90
N ILE A 242 4.73 -5.99 7.52
CA ILE A 242 3.83 -5.12 8.28
C ILE A 242 2.44 -5.74 8.40
N ILE A 243 1.83 -5.63 9.57
CA ILE A 243 0.39 -5.82 9.77
C ILE A 243 -0.23 -4.46 10.00
N GLY A 244 -1.25 -4.12 9.22
CA GLY A 244 -2.02 -2.89 9.33
C GLY A 244 -3.41 -3.12 9.90
N CYS A 245 -4.05 -2.03 10.35
CA CYS A 245 -5.45 -2.02 10.77
C CYS A 245 -6.17 -0.84 10.15
N ASP A 246 -7.28 -1.10 9.44
CA ASP A 246 -8.10 -0.09 8.76
C ASP A 246 -9.27 0.31 9.66
N VAL A 247 -9.27 1.55 10.13
CA VAL A 247 -10.20 2.05 11.14
C VAL A 247 -11.17 3.04 10.54
N TYR A 248 -12.43 2.64 10.45
CA TYR A 248 -13.50 3.51 9.93
C TYR A 248 -14.64 3.71 10.93
N GLY A 249 -15.25 4.88 10.85
CA GLY A 249 -16.40 5.28 11.66
C GLY A 249 -16.04 5.97 12.96
N TYR A 250 -16.82 7.00 13.31
CA TYR A 250 -16.58 7.88 14.47
C TYR A 250 -16.40 7.10 15.78
N LYS A 251 -17.26 6.11 16.05
CA LYS A 251 -17.19 5.34 17.31
C LYS A 251 -15.88 4.54 17.42
N SER A 252 -15.42 3.95 16.33
CA SER A 252 -14.18 3.19 16.29
C SER A 252 -12.96 4.10 16.40
N ALA A 253 -12.99 5.26 15.73
CA ALA A 253 -11.93 6.25 15.74
C ALA A 253 -11.81 6.97 17.10
N LYS A 254 -12.95 7.25 17.77
CA LYS A 254 -13.02 8.09 18.97
C LYS A 254 -12.14 7.60 20.13
N ASN A 255 -11.98 6.30 20.31
CA ASN A 255 -11.15 5.75 21.38
C ASN A 255 -10.01 4.85 20.87
N LEU A 256 -9.94 4.61 19.59
CA LEU A 256 -8.94 3.81 18.87
C LEU A 256 -8.74 2.37 19.40
N LYS A 257 -9.51 1.94 20.41
CA LYS A 257 -9.38 0.62 21.06
C LYS A 257 -9.52 -0.56 20.10
N VAL A 258 -10.20 -0.32 18.98
CA VAL A 258 -10.44 -1.36 17.95
C VAL A 258 -9.17 -1.92 17.34
N VAL A 259 -8.02 -1.22 17.43
CA VAL A 259 -6.74 -1.69 16.91
C VAL A 259 -6.02 -2.69 17.80
N ASP A 260 -6.41 -2.81 19.09
CA ASP A 260 -5.68 -3.58 20.10
C ASP A 260 -5.41 -5.03 19.69
N GLU A 261 -6.40 -5.70 19.08
CA GLU A 261 -6.25 -7.10 18.65
C GLU A 261 -5.26 -7.25 17.50
N LYS A 262 -5.30 -6.36 16.50
CA LYS A 262 -4.40 -6.41 15.35
C LYS A 262 -2.98 -5.98 15.74
N TYR A 263 -2.88 -5.04 16.68
CA TYR A 263 -1.60 -4.65 17.26
C TYR A 263 -0.96 -5.82 18.05
N LYS A 264 -1.74 -6.54 18.86
CA LYS A 264 -1.27 -7.76 19.56
C LYS A 264 -0.83 -8.83 18.57
N LEU A 265 -1.58 -9.02 17.47
CA LEU A 265 -1.22 -9.97 16.42
C LEU A 265 0.12 -9.59 15.78
N ALA A 266 0.33 -8.33 15.43
CA ALA A 266 1.59 -7.85 14.86
C ALA A 266 2.77 -8.13 15.80
N LYS A 267 2.62 -7.82 17.09
CA LYS A 267 3.63 -8.13 18.11
C LYS A 267 3.92 -9.63 18.21
N ALA A 268 2.88 -10.46 18.26
CA ALA A 268 3.03 -11.91 18.37
C ALA A 268 3.74 -12.52 17.17
N LYS A 269 3.59 -11.92 15.99
CA LYS A 269 4.25 -12.33 14.74
C LYS A 269 5.59 -11.64 14.50
N GLY A 270 6.05 -10.74 15.40
CA GLY A 270 7.29 -9.98 15.23
C GLY A 270 7.27 -9.00 14.04
N LYS A 271 6.08 -8.52 13.66
CA LYS A 271 5.87 -7.63 12.51
C LYS A 271 5.70 -6.18 12.96
N LEU A 272 6.06 -5.24 12.08
CA LEU A 272 5.72 -3.83 12.25
C LEU A 272 4.21 -3.64 12.25
N PHE A 273 3.75 -2.56 12.89
CA PHE A 273 2.32 -2.21 12.94
C PHE A 273 2.07 -0.78 12.46
N THR A 274 0.92 -0.56 11.82
CA THR A 274 0.43 0.77 11.44
C THR A 274 -1.10 0.82 11.47
N VAL A 275 -1.67 2.01 11.71
CA VAL A 275 -3.05 2.27 11.33
C VAL A 275 -3.04 2.57 9.83
N SER A 276 -3.37 1.55 9.04
CA SER A 276 -3.13 1.54 7.59
C SER A 276 -4.15 2.34 6.81
N GLU A 277 -5.39 2.41 7.29
CA GLU A 277 -6.39 3.37 6.80
C GLU A 277 -7.12 3.96 8.00
N PHE A 278 -7.36 5.26 7.95
CA PHE A 278 -8.10 5.96 9.00
C PHE A 278 -9.14 6.88 8.38
N GLY A 279 -10.39 6.64 8.78
CA GLY A 279 -11.53 7.47 8.43
C GLY A 279 -12.49 7.58 9.59
N ALA A 280 -12.45 8.67 10.34
CA ALA A 280 -13.28 8.88 11.53
C ALA A 280 -14.78 8.84 11.24
N TYR A 281 -15.16 8.95 9.96
CA TYR A 281 -16.53 8.93 9.48
C TYR A 281 -16.83 7.69 8.64
N SER A 282 -18.05 7.17 8.70
CA SER A 282 -18.49 6.06 7.83
C SER A 282 -19.44 6.56 6.72
N ALA A 283 -18.98 6.54 5.48
CA ALA A 283 -19.77 6.91 4.30
C ALA A 283 -21.03 6.05 4.08
N HIS A 284 -21.15 4.91 4.77
CA HIS A 284 -22.28 4.00 4.60
C HIS A 284 -23.54 4.38 5.37
N ASN A 285 -23.52 5.49 6.13
CA ASN A 285 -24.66 5.95 6.86
C ASN A 285 -25.01 7.41 6.51
N PRO A 286 -25.89 7.64 5.51
CA PRO A 286 -26.31 8.99 5.09
C PRO A 286 -27.02 9.79 6.21
N ARG A 287 -27.39 9.16 7.33
CA ARG A 287 -27.95 9.85 8.49
C ARG A 287 -26.89 10.49 9.39
N ARG A 288 -25.57 10.33 9.05
CA ARG A 288 -24.46 10.83 9.86
C ARG A 288 -23.72 12.02 9.27
N ASP A 289 -24.31 12.70 8.28
CA ASP A 289 -23.74 13.92 7.69
C ASP A 289 -23.42 15.01 8.70
N LYS A 290 -24.00 14.92 9.91
CA LYS A 290 -23.74 15.82 11.03
C LYS A 290 -22.41 15.57 11.76
N GLU A 291 -21.74 14.45 11.50
CA GLU A 291 -20.46 14.07 12.15
C GLU A 291 -19.24 14.40 11.28
N PHE A 292 -19.42 14.85 10.06
CA PHE A 292 -18.32 15.32 9.21
C PHE A 292 -17.59 16.49 9.86
N GLY A 293 -16.26 16.45 9.80
CA GLY A 293 -15.43 17.51 10.35
C GLY A 293 -15.47 17.64 11.85
N THR A 294 -16.15 16.73 12.57
CA THR A 294 -16.30 16.80 14.03
C THR A 294 -15.29 15.98 14.81
N TYR A 295 -14.52 15.11 14.13
CA TYR A 295 -13.48 14.33 14.79
C TYR A 295 -12.28 15.22 15.13
N ASP A 296 -11.91 15.23 16.42
CA ASP A 296 -10.80 16.03 16.92
C ASP A 296 -9.47 15.27 16.84
N LEU A 297 -8.60 15.68 15.93
CA LEU A 297 -7.30 15.07 15.74
C LEU A 297 -6.27 15.42 16.83
N ALA A 298 -6.55 16.41 17.67
CA ALA A 298 -5.60 16.82 18.73
C ALA A 298 -5.34 15.69 19.74
N GLU A 299 -6.31 14.82 19.97
CA GLU A 299 -6.20 13.70 20.90
C GLU A 299 -5.58 12.44 20.28
N LEU A 300 -5.49 12.38 18.97
CA LEU A 300 -5.09 11.15 18.25
C LEU A 300 -3.68 10.66 18.63
N PRO A 301 -2.66 11.52 18.82
CA PRO A 301 -1.33 11.06 19.28
C PRO A 301 -1.39 10.35 20.63
N THR A 302 -2.20 10.84 21.57
CA THR A 302 -2.42 10.21 22.88
C THR A 302 -3.12 8.86 22.77
N LEU A 303 -4.07 8.74 21.85
CA LEU A 303 -4.74 7.46 21.56
C LEU A 303 -3.80 6.43 20.92
N LEU A 304 -2.91 6.87 20.03
CA LEU A 304 -1.86 6.02 19.46
C LEU A 304 -0.92 5.51 20.56
N ASP A 305 -0.44 6.38 21.45
CA ASP A 305 0.39 6.00 22.60
C ASP A 305 -0.29 4.95 23.49
N LYS A 306 -1.59 5.07 23.68
CA LYS A 306 -2.36 4.20 24.53
C LYS A 306 -2.64 2.83 23.94
N HIS A 307 -2.98 2.76 22.66
CA HIS A 307 -3.51 1.56 22.01
C HIS A 307 -2.53 0.83 21.11
N CYS A 308 -1.61 1.57 20.48
CA CYS A 308 -0.59 1.02 19.59
C CYS A 308 0.73 1.83 19.64
N PRO A 309 1.38 1.89 20.82
CA PRO A 309 2.54 2.77 21.06
C PRO A 309 3.76 2.49 20.18
N ARG A 310 3.79 1.36 19.47
CA ARG A 310 4.83 1.02 18.48
C ARG A 310 4.29 0.94 17.06
N ALA A 311 3.20 1.65 16.76
CA ALA A 311 2.82 1.89 15.38
C ALA A 311 3.82 2.86 14.75
N TYR A 312 4.32 2.57 13.54
CA TYR A 312 5.21 3.53 12.87
C TYR A 312 4.44 4.73 12.29
N GLY A 313 3.12 4.65 12.15
CA GLY A 313 2.35 5.76 11.59
C GLY A 313 0.86 5.48 11.46
N ILE A 314 0.19 6.49 10.92
CA ILE A 314 -1.25 6.46 10.62
C ILE A 314 -1.50 7.09 9.25
N VAL A 315 -2.28 6.40 8.40
CA VAL A 315 -2.58 6.83 7.03
C VAL A 315 -4.07 7.14 6.91
N PHE A 316 -4.40 8.38 6.64
CA PHE A 316 -5.78 8.81 6.42
C PHE A 316 -6.24 8.51 5.00
N TRP A 317 -7.53 8.27 4.83
CA TRP A 317 -8.14 8.20 3.52
C TRP A 317 -8.23 9.60 2.88
N SER A 318 -8.93 9.75 1.76
CA SER A 318 -9.13 11.03 1.05
C SER A 318 -10.57 11.51 1.17
N GLY A 319 -10.84 12.71 0.66
CA GLY A 319 -12.16 13.34 0.72
C GLY A 319 -12.58 13.58 2.17
N PRO A 320 -13.82 13.25 2.54
CA PRO A 320 -14.35 13.51 3.88
C PRO A 320 -13.61 12.78 5.02
N TRP A 321 -12.73 11.85 4.70
CA TRP A 321 -11.88 11.14 5.68
C TRP A 321 -10.44 11.67 5.75
N GLY A 322 -10.13 12.72 4.98
CA GLY A 322 -8.81 13.31 4.97
C GLY A 322 -8.52 14.12 6.23
N ILE A 323 -7.25 14.32 6.53
CA ILE A 323 -6.79 15.12 7.68
C ILE A 323 -7.40 16.53 7.62
N HIS A 324 -7.47 17.13 6.43
CA HIS A 324 -7.95 18.50 6.22
C HIS A 324 -9.43 18.73 6.60
N GLU A 325 -10.25 17.67 6.58
CA GLU A 325 -11.67 17.76 6.95
C GLU A 325 -11.92 17.63 8.47
N SER A 326 -10.92 17.24 9.24
CA SER A 326 -11.07 17.03 10.69
C SER A 326 -10.78 18.29 11.51
N LEU A 327 -11.32 18.35 12.73
CA LEU A 327 -10.99 19.41 13.69
C LEU A 327 -9.53 19.30 14.14
N ASN A 328 -8.93 20.44 14.45
CA ASN A 328 -7.56 20.51 14.96
C ASN A 328 -6.50 19.82 14.08
N SER A 329 -6.74 19.73 12.76
CA SER A 329 -5.75 19.16 11.81
C SER A 329 -4.41 19.89 11.87
N GLU A 330 -4.40 21.21 12.11
CA GLU A 330 -3.19 21.99 12.30
C GLU A 330 -2.44 21.56 13.58
N LYS A 331 -3.15 21.41 14.71
CA LYS A 331 -2.54 20.92 15.95
C LYS A 331 -1.98 19.52 15.79
N PHE A 332 -2.66 18.65 15.06
CA PHE A 332 -2.18 17.29 14.75
C PHE A 332 -0.91 17.33 13.92
N MET A 333 -0.93 18.00 12.77
CA MET A 333 0.20 18.05 11.85
C MET A 333 1.43 18.78 12.41
N ASN A 334 1.25 19.66 13.40
CA ASN A 334 2.32 20.36 14.10
C ASN A 334 2.65 19.76 15.48
N ASN A 335 2.04 18.63 15.85
CA ASN A 335 2.34 17.93 17.10
C ASN A 335 3.77 17.34 17.02
N PRO A 336 4.63 17.50 18.05
CA PRO A 336 6.01 17.01 18.02
C PRO A 336 6.14 15.50 17.87
N LYS A 337 5.10 14.75 18.18
CA LYS A 337 5.02 13.29 17.94
C LYS A 337 4.65 12.91 16.51
N ILE A 338 4.20 13.84 15.68
CA ILE A 338 3.77 13.58 14.31
C ILE A 338 4.85 14.01 13.34
N LEU A 339 5.45 13.03 12.68
CA LEU A 339 6.43 13.26 11.62
C LEU A 339 5.70 13.58 10.31
N THR A 340 6.07 14.69 9.72
CA THR A 340 5.59 15.16 8.41
C THR A 340 6.68 15.03 7.36
N HIS A 341 6.35 15.24 6.09
CA HIS A 341 7.24 15.01 4.95
C HIS A 341 8.68 15.55 5.14
N GLY A 342 8.84 16.81 5.57
CA GLY A 342 10.16 17.41 5.77
C GLY A 342 10.96 16.91 6.98
N GLN A 343 10.38 15.98 7.76
CA GLN A 343 10.98 15.43 8.99
C GLN A 343 11.33 13.94 8.84
N VAL A 344 11.17 13.38 7.65
CA VAL A 344 11.55 11.98 7.37
C VAL A 344 13.05 11.90 7.15
N GLU A 345 13.74 11.27 8.06
CA GLU A 345 15.20 11.07 8.03
C GLU A 345 15.54 9.65 7.55
N TYR A 346 15.14 9.32 6.36
CA TYR A 346 15.39 8.01 5.78
C TYR A 346 16.72 7.99 5.01
N VAL A 347 17.62 7.11 5.43
CA VAL A 347 18.93 6.90 4.81
C VAL A 347 18.81 5.84 3.73
N GLY A 348 18.40 6.20 2.54
CA GLY A 348 18.23 5.28 1.41
C GLY A 348 17.92 6.05 0.12
N LYS A 349 18.17 7.33 0.15
CA LYS A 349 17.94 8.28 -0.95
C LYS A 349 19.08 8.26 -1.95
#